data_a1bd9fe49da0d4b53104215ea29194f2
#
_entry.id   a1bd9fe49da0d4b53104215ea29194f2
#
_cell.length_a   1.000
_cell.length_b   1.000
_cell.length_c   1.000
_cell.angle_alpha   90.00
_cell.angle_beta   90.00
_cell.angle_gamma   90.00
#
_symmetry.space_group_name_H-M   'P 1'
#
loop_
_entity.id
_entity.type
_entity.pdbx_description
1 polymer ?
#
loop_
_entity_poly.entity_id
_entity_poly.type
_entity_poly.pdbx_seq_one_letter_code
_entity_poly.pdbx_strand_id
1 'polypeptide(L)'
;STLGDPLADLAYTLKTWPETEADVAKYPDAPTSVGGLPFRDELEQRYARHTGCDIRKLDFYYAFNHWKSAAILHGVYARYCAGQKSTEGVDMDLLVERILGSLDRAAESIQRFEQRSRG
;
A
#
# COMPACT_ATOMS: atom_id res chain seq x y z
N SER A 1 1.74 -5.87 16.59
CA SER A 1 1.05 -6.52 17.68
C SER A 1 1.44 -8.00 17.77
N THR A 2 1.75 -8.45 18.96
CA THR A 2 2.08 -9.87 19.18
C THR A 2 0.88 -10.78 18.93
N LEU A 3 -0.32 -10.22 18.95
CA LEU A 3 -1.56 -10.92 18.69
C LEU A 3 -2.10 -10.67 17.29
N GLY A 4 -1.35 -9.90 16.48
CA GLY A 4 -1.75 -9.58 15.11
C GLY A 4 -1.58 -10.75 14.16
N ASP A 5 -2.28 -10.67 13.04
CA ASP A 5 -2.10 -11.60 11.93
C ASP A 5 -0.76 -11.32 11.24
N PRO A 6 0.16 -12.28 11.16
CA PRO A 6 1.45 -12.07 10.48
C PRO A 6 1.31 -11.65 9.02
N LEU A 7 0.24 -12.09 8.34
CA LEU A 7 -0.03 -11.66 6.97
C LEU A 7 -0.37 -10.18 6.90
N ALA A 8 -1.10 -9.66 7.89
CA ALA A 8 -1.42 -8.24 7.93
C ALA A 8 -0.16 -7.40 8.08
N ASP A 9 0.77 -7.82 8.94
CA ASP A 9 2.05 -7.13 9.15
C ASP A 9 2.92 -7.18 7.89
N LEU A 10 2.98 -8.34 7.24
CA LEU A 10 3.72 -8.49 5.99
C LEU A 10 3.13 -7.60 4.89
N ALA A 11 1.81 -7.57 4.77
CA ALA A 11 1.13 -6.73 3.79
C ALA A 11 1.42 -5.25 4.02
N TYR A 12 1.45 -4.81 5.29
CA TYR A 12 1.79 -3.43 5.61
C TYR A 12 3.19 -3.08 5.11
N THR A 13 4.15 -3.98 5.26
CA THR A 13 5.52 -3.78 4.79
C THR A 13 5.60 -3.79 3.26
N LEU A 14 4.92 -4.74 2.62
CA LEU A 14 5.05 -4.96 1.18
C LEU A 14 4.16 -4.06 0.33
N LYS A 15 3.15 -3.39 0.91
CA LYS A 15 2.20 -2.59 0.12
C LYS A 15 2.87 -1.49 -0.70
N THR A 16 3.99 -0.97 -0.22
CA THR A 16 4.77 0.07 -0.91
C THR A 16 6.05 -0.47 -1.53
N TRP A 17 6.25 -1.77 -1.48
CA TRP A 17 7.43 -2.40 -2.08
C TRP A 17 7.33 -2.35 -3.60
N PRO A 18 8.45 -2.06 -4.30
CA PRO A 18 8.41 -1.98 -5.75
C PRO A 18 7.95 -3.28 -6.42
N GLU A 19 7.08 -3.16 -7.39
CA GLU A 19 6.63 -4.28 -8.22
C GLU A 19 7.41 -4.36 -9.53
N THR A 20 7.97 -3.22 -9.99
CA THR A 20 8.69 -3.13 -11.27
C THR A 20 9.84 -2.14 -11.15
N GLU A 21 10.71 -2.14 -12.16
CA GLU A 21 11.79 -1.15 -12.28
C GLU A 21 11.25 0.29 -12.32
N ALA A 22 10.07 0.50 -12.92
CA ALA A 22 9.47 1.82 -12.99
C ALA A 22 9.11 2.34 -11.60
N ASP A 23 8.68 1.45 -10.70
CA ASP A 23 8.38 1.83 -9.32
C ASP A 23 9.64 2.25 -8.55
N VAL A 24 10.76 1.58 -8.79
CA VAL A 24 12.04 1.95 -8.19
C VAL A 24 12.43 3.37 -8.62
N ALA A 25 12.23 3.69 -9.88
CA ALA A 25 12.58 5.00 -10.44
C ALA A 25 11.72 6.14 -9.85
N LYS A 26 10.49 5.84 -9.43
CA LYS A 26 9.59 6.85 -8.84
C LYS A 26 10.08 7.36 -7.49
N TYR A 27 10.79 6.54 -6.73
CA TYR A 27 11.20 6.86 -5.37
C TYR A 27 12.69 6.60 -5.18
N PRO A 28 13.55 7.42 -5.81
CA PRO A 28 15.01 7.18 -5.81
C PRO A 28 15.63 7.24 -4.41
N ASP A 29 14.99 7.92 -3.47
CA ASP A 29 15.49 8.04 -2.10
C ASP A 29 14.98 6.94 -1.16
N ALA A 30 14.10 6.05 -1.65
CA ALA A 30 13.60 4.96 -0.82
C ALA A 30 14.69 3.92 -0.58
N PRO A 31 14.72 3.26 0.58
CA PRO A 31 15.68 2.18 0.83
C PRO A 31 15.62 1.07 -0.21
N THR A 32 14.46 0.85 -0.80
CA THR A 32 14.23 -0.17 -1.83
C THR A 32 14.76 0.23 -3.21
N SER A 33 15.24 1.47 -3.38
CA SER A 33 15.84 1.91 -4.64
C SER A 33 17.24 1.35 -4.87
N VAL A 34 17.84 0.77 -3.84
CA VAL A 34 19.14 0.08 -3.97
C VAL A 34 18.95 -1.14 -4.85
N GLY A 35 19.77 -1.27 -5.88
CA GLY A 35 19.67 -2.39 -6.82
C GLY A 35 19.90 -3.74 -6.16
N GLY A 36 19.36 -4.78 -6.77
CA GLY A 36 19.55 -6.16 -6.31
C GLY A 36 18.50 -6.69 -5.36
N LEU A 37 17.56 -5.86 -4.91
CA LEU A 37 16.46 -6.33 -4.07
C LEU A 37 15.36 -6.97 -4.93
N PRO A 38 14.75 -8.06 -4.47
CA PRO A 38 13.65 -8.67 -5.21
C PRO A 38 12.42 -7.77 -5.23
N PHE A 39 11.60 -7.90 -6.27
CA PHE A 39 10.33 -7.19 -6.34
C PHE A 39 9.30 -7.86 -5.42
N ARG A 40 8.21 -7.14 -5.17
CA ARG A 40 7.17 -7.57 -4.23
C ARG A 40 6.65 -8.98 -4.53
N ASP A 41 6.41 -9.29 -5.80
CA ASP A 41 5.86 -10.58 -6.21
C ASP A 41 6.77 -11.74 -5.79
N GLU A 42 8.08 -11.59 -5.96
CA GLU A 42 9.03 -12.61 -5.55
C GLU A 42 9.04 -12.82 -4.04
N LEU A 43 8.95 -11.72 -3.28
CA LEU A 43 8.90 -11.81 -1.82
C LEU A 43 7.63 -12.51 -1.35
N GLU A 44 6.49 -12.21 -1.97
CA GLU A 44 5.22 -12.88 -1.67
C GLU A 44 5.33 -14.39 -1.91
N GLN A 45 5.92 -14.79 -3.04
CA GLN A 45 6.07 -16.20 -3.39
C GLN A 45 7.02 -16.91 -2.43
N ARG A 46 8.11 -16.29 -2.06
CA ARG A 46 9.05 -16.85 -1.09
C ARG A 46 8.37 -17.08 0.27
N TYR A 47 7.60 -16.11 0.72
CA TYR A 47 6.88 -16.20 1.98
C TYR A 47 5.86 -17.35 1.93
N ALA A 48 5.11 -17.46 0.85
CA ALA A 48 4.12 -18.52 0.66
C ALA A 48 4.77 -19.90 0.71
N ARG A 49 5.94 -20.06 0.05
CA ARG A 49 6.67 -21.34 0.04
C ARG A 49 7.17 -21.74 1.42
N HIS A 50 7.64 -20.77 2.20
CA HIS A 50 8.19 -21.05 3.53
C HIS A 50 7.12 -21.33 4.58
N THR A 51 5.96 -20.68 4.47
CA THR A 51 4.94 -20.72 5.52
C THR A 51 3.71 -21.52 5.14
N GLY A 52 3.51 -21.80 3.83
CA GLY A 52 2.28 -22.42 3.34
C GLY A 52 1.07 -21.49 3.37
N CYS A 53 1.27 -20.19 3.61
CA CYS A 53 0.18 -19.23 3.67
C CYS A 53 -0.43 -18.99 2.31
N ASP A 54 -1.72 -18.63 2.31
CA ASP A 54 -2.47 -18.28 1.10
C ASP A 54 -2.20 -16.81 0.76
N ILE A 55 -1.43 -16.58 -0.32
CA ILE A 55 -1.04 -15.22 -0.73
C ILE A 55 -2.22 -14.39 -1.24
N ARG A 56 -3.38 -15.01 -1.55
CA ARG A 56 -4.58 -14.25 -1.92
C ARG A 56 -5.00 -13.31 -0.80
N LYS A 57 -4.79 -13.70 0.44
CA LYS A 57 -5.08 -12.87 1.60
C LYS A 57 -4.23 -11.61 1.65
N LEU A 58 -3.03 -11.65 1.08
CA LEU A 58 -2.18 -10.45 1.00
C LEU A 58 -2.86 -9.35 0.20
N ASP A 59 -3.47 -9.69 -0.93
CA ASP A 59 -4.17 -8.70 -1.75
C ASP A 59 -5.32 -8.04 -0.99
N PHE A 60 -6.04 -8.81 -0.20
CA PHE A 60 -7.09 -8.28 0.67
C PHE A 60 -6.50 -7.29 1.68
N TYR A 61 -5.39 -7.64 2.33
CA TYR A 61 -4.74 -6.76 3.29
C TYR A 61 -4.15 -5.52 2.64
N TYR A 62 -3.61 -5.63 1.43
CA TYR A 62 -3.16 -4.46 0.67
C TYR A 62 -4.33 -3.50 0.43
N ALA A 63 -5.46 -4.03 -0.03
CA ALA A 63 -6.65 -3.22 -0.26
C ALA A 63 -7.09 -2.51 1.02
N PHE A 64 -7.15 -3.24 2.12
CA PHE A 64 -7.53 -2.69 3.42
C PHE A 64 -6.58 -1.58 3.86
N ASN A 65 -5.27 -1.81 3.74
CA ASN A 65 -4.27 -0.83 4.14
C ASN A 65 -4.33 0.44 3.28
N HIS A 66 -4.52 0.31 1.99
CA HIS A 66 -4.66 1.47 1.11
C HIS A 66 -5.96 2.23 1.38
N TRP A 67 -7.04 1.52 1.61
CA TRP A 67 -8.31 2.14 1.99
C TRP A 67 -8.18 2.91 3.30
N LYS A 68 -7.54 2.31 4.29
CA LYS A 68 -7.27 2.93 5.59
C LYS A 68 -6.42 4.19 5.43
N SER A 69 -5.38 4.13 4.59
CA SER A 69 -4.54 5.30 4.29
C SER A 69 -5.36 6.43 3.67
N ALA A 70 -6.25 6.11 2.72
CA ALA A 70 -7.13 7.10 2.11
C ALA A 70 -8.04 7.73 3.16
N ALA A 71 -8.60 6.94 4.08
CA ALA A 71 -9.48 7.43 5.13
C ALA A 71 -8.75 8.39 6.08
N ILE A 72 -7.51 8.06 6.46
CA ILE A 72 -6.68 8.91 7.31
C ILE A 72 -6.37 10.23 6.61
N LEU A 73 -5.96 10.18 5.35
CA LEU A 73 -5.65 11.38 4.56
C LEU A 73 -6.89 12.24 4.35
N HIS A 74 -8.05 11.61 4.13
CA HIS A 74 -9.32 12.33 4.02
C HIS A 74 -9.65 13.08 5.31
N GLY A 75 -9.41 12.45 6.47
CA GLY A 75 -9.58 13.09 7.76
C GLY A 75 -8.69 14.33 7.92
N VAL A 76 -7.44 14.23 7.48
CA VAL A 76 -6.50 15.37 7.48
C VAL A 76 -7.01 16.48 6.56
N TYR A 77 -7.44 16.12 5.35
CA TYR A 77 -8.00 17.07 4.37
C TYR A 77 -9.21 17.80 4.95
N ALA A 78 -10.13 17.06 5.57
CA ALA A 78 -11.34 17.64 6.17
C ALA A 78 -10.99 18.65 7.27
N ARG A 79 -9.98 18.37 8.09
CA ARG A 79 -9.55 19.29 9.14
C ARG A 79 -8.96 20.58 8.56
N TYR A 80 -8.22 20.49 7.47
CA TYR A 80 -7.71 21.71 6.79
C TYR A 80 -8.86 22.51 6.19
N CYS A 81 -9.82 21.86 5.54
CA CYS A 81 -10.99 22.53 4.97
C CYS A 81 -11.85 23.20 6.03
N ALA A 82 -11.94 22.62 7.23
CA ALA A 82 -12.69 23.18 8.34
C ALA A 82 -11.94 24.32 9.07
N GLY A 83 -10.70 24.61 8.66
CA GLY A 83 -9.89 25.68 9.27
C GLY A 83 -9.31 25.33 10.62
N GLN A 84 -9.35 24.06 11.03
CA GLN A 84 -8.79 23.63 12.31
C GLN A 84 -7.27 23.61 12.33
N LYS A 85 -6.65 23.61 11.15
CA LYS A 85 -5.20 23.67 10.97
C LYS A 85 -4.87 24.70 9.90
N SER A 86 -3.69 25.32 10.02
CA SER A 86 -3.21 26.20 8.97
C SER A 86 -2.88 25.41 7.71
N THR A 87 -3.33 25.92 6.55
CA THR A 87 -2.98 25.37 5.25
C THR A 87 -1.68 25.95 4.70
N GLU A 88 -1.04 26.84 5.44
CA GLU A 88 0.21 27.45 5.01
C GLU A 88 1.28 26.36 4.84
N GLY A 89 1.90 26.34 3.66
CA GLY A 89 2.90 25.33 3.33
C GLY A 89 2.35 23.97 2.98
N VAL A 90 1.03 23.79 2.94
CA VAL A 90 0.38 22.52 2.60
C VAL A 90 -0.16 22.58 1.18
N ASP A 91 0.22 21.59 0.36
CA ASP A 91 -0.32 21.43 -0.97
C ASP A 91 -1.60 20.58 -0.89
N MET A 92 -2.75 21.26 -0.94
CA MET A 92 -4.06 20.58 -0.85
C MET A 92 -4.34 19.72 -2.06
N ASP A 93 -3.88 20.11 -3.24
CA ASP A 93 -4.06 19.32 -4.45
C ASP A 93 -3.27 18.02 -4.38
N LEU A 94 -2.04 18.07 -3.85
CA LEU A 94 -1.24 16.87 -3.64
C LEU A 94 -1.91 15.92 -2.65
N LEU A 95 -2.54 16.47 -1.61
CA LEU A 95 -3.25 15.67 -0.62
C LEU A 95 -4.42 14.92 -1.26
N VAL A 96 -5.19 15.60 -2.13
CA VAL A 96 -6.28 14.98 -2.89
C VAL A 96 -5.74 13.88 -3.80
N GLU A 97 -4.63 14.13 -4.50
CA GLU A 97 -4.01 13.13 -5.36
C GLU A 97 -3.59 11.87 -4.58
N ARG A 98 -3.06 12.05 -3.38
CA ARG A 98 -2.69 10.92 -2.51
C ARG A 98 -3.90 10.10 -2.09
N ILE A 99 -5.00 10.77 -1.74
CA ILE A 99 -6.26 10.09 -1.39
C ILE A 99 -6.73 9.24 -2.57
N LEU A 100 -6.83 9.85 -3.75
CA LEU A 100 -7.29 9.16 -4.95
C LEU A 100 -6.35 8.01 -5.34
N GLY A 101 -5.04 8.23 -5.23
CA GLY A 101 -4.06 7.20 -5.51
C GLY A 101 -4.17 6.00 -4.57
N SER A 102 -4.44 6.24 -3.28
CA SER A 102 -4.65 5.16 -2.32
C SER A 102 -5.92 4.37 -2.63
N LEU A 103 -6.99 5.05 -3.02
CA LEU A 103 -8.24 4.39 -3.41
C LEU A 103 -8.05 3.55 -4.68
N ASP A 104 -7.30 4.06 -5.66
CA ASP A 104 -7.00 3.30 -6.88
C ASP A 104 -6.22 2.03 -6.56
N ARG A 105 -5.22 2.12 -5.70
CA ARG A 105 -4.45 0.96 -5.28
C ARG A 105 -5.29 -0.05 -4.52
N ALA A 106 -6.22 0.43 -3.69
CA ALA A 106 -7.16 -0.45 -2.99
C ALA A 106 -8.02 -1.22 -4.00
N ALA A 107 -8.55 -0.53 -5.01
CA ALA A 107 -9.35 -1.15 -6.05
C ALA A 107 -8.55 -2.19 -6.85
N GLU A 108 -7.32 -1.86 -7.22
CA GLU A 108 -6.43 -2.79 -7.94
C GLU A 108 -6.15 -4.05 -7.12
N SER A 109 -5.93 -3.88 -5.82
CA SER A 109 -5.66 -5.01 -4.92
C SER A 109 -6.87 -5.93 -4.79
N ILE A 110 -8.07 -5.37 -4.72
CA ILE A 110 -9.31 -6.16 -4.68
C ILE A 110 -9.52 -6.91 -6.00
N GLN A 111 -9.26 -6.26 -7.14
CA GLN A 111 -9.35 -6.92 -8.44
C GLN A 111 -8.40 -8.11 -8.51
N ARG A 112 -7.19 -7.95 -8.01
CA ARG A 112 -6.19 -9.00 -7.99
C ARG A 112 -6.64 -10.17 -7.09
N PHE A 113 -7.20 -9.85 -5.93
CA PHE A 113 -7.76 -10.85 -5.02
C PHE A 113 -8.86 -11.66 -5.71
N GLU A 114 -9.78 -11.00 -6.41
CA GLU A 114 -10.85 -11.66 -7.13
C GLU A 114 -10.33 -12.56 -8.25
N GLN A 115 -9.35 -12.09 -9.01
CA GLN A 115 -8.74 -12.85 -10.10
C GLN A 115 -8.05 -14.12 -9.58
N ARG A 116 -7.30 -14.02 -8.50
CA ARG A 116 -6.62 -15.16 -7.89
C ARG A 116 -7.61 -16.14 -7.28
N SER A 117 -8.74 -15.65 -6.79
CA SER A 117 -9.79 -16.51 -6.20
C SER A 117 -10.55 -17.30 -7.26
N ARG A 118 -10.62 -16.78 -8.49
CA ARG A 118 -11.26 -17.48 -9.63
C ARG A 118 -10.35 -18.52 -10.27
N GLY A 119 -9.06 -18.29 -10.18
CA GLY A 119 -8.06 -19.19 -10.72
C GLY A 119 -7.69 -20.24 -9.70
#